data_9305eceffb0c2e6ef4d6f35a158fd7f9
#
_entry.id   9305eceffb0c2e6ef4d6f35a158fd7f9
#
_cell.length_a   1.000
_cell.length_b   1.000
_cell.length_c   1.000
_cell.angle_alpha   90.00
_cell.angle_beta   90.00
_cell.angle_gamma   90.00
#
_symmetry.space_group_name_H-M   'P 1'
#
loop_
_entity.id
_entity.type
_entity.pdbx_description
1 polymer ?
#
loop_
_entity_poly.entity_id
_entity_poly.type
_entity_poly.pdbx_seq_one_letter_code
_entity_poly.pdbx_strand_id
1 'polypeptide(L)'
;MCIRDRLISYSKPTEEISDSGIDDAQELVAFCARVSNPSNQLNTETSEKLIKYLINNAHWSPLEMVSACLEIETTRDIARQMLRHRSFSFQEFSQRYANPVKDLEFIVREARMQDPKNRQNSIETENDEISENWKNKQEKIIKDATEAYNWAIENGIAKEQARSVLPEGNTVSRLYMNGTLRSWIHYIELRSANGTQKEHMEIAIACADVINKIFPMGENLN
;
A
#
# COMPACT_ATOMS: atom_id res chain seq x y z
N MET A 1 -6.34 4.64 12.20
CA MET A 1 -5.66 3.35 11.97
C MET A 1 -4.17 3.64 11.89
N CYS A 2 -3.29 2.97 12.66
CA CYS A 2 -1.84 3.16 12.49
C CYS A 2 -1.40 2.40 11.24
N ILE A 3 -1.38 3.09 10.10
CA ILE A 3 -0.78 2.59 8.87
C ILE A 3 0.72 2.86 9.02
N ARG A 4 1.53 1.81 8.98
CA ARG A 4 2.99 1.93 8.90
C ARG A 4 3.40 1.62 7.47
N ASP A 5 3.53 2.66 6.66
CA ASP A 5 4.10 2.53 5.34
C ASP A 5 5.56 2.97 5.39
N ARG A 6 6.44 2.07 4.99
CA ARG A 6 7.87 2.29 5.02
C ARG A 6 8.51 1.94 3.69
N LEU A 7 9.33 2.84 3.17
CA LEU A 7 10.18 2.52 2.02
C LEU A 7 11.23 1.47 2.42
N ILE A 8 11.27 0.37 1.68
CA ILE A 8 12.26 -0.72 1.87
C ILE A 8 13.40 -0.57 0.89
N SER A 9 13.09 -0.36 -0.39
CA SER A 9 14.08 -0.19 -1.44
C SER A 9 13.50 0.54 -2.64
N TYR A 10 14.37 1.12 -3.44
CA TYR A 10 14.02 1.69 -4.74
C TYR A 10 15.21 1.64 -5.69
N SER A 11 14.96 1.76 -6.99
CA SER A 11 16.01 1.82 -8.02
C SER A 11 16.85 3.09 -7.87
N LYS A 12 18.16 2.92 -7.90
CA LYS A 12 19.16 3.99 -7.96
C LYS A 12 20.04 3.78 -9.17
N PRO A 13 20.64 4.86 -9.70
CA PRO A 13 21.70 4.75 -10.69
C PRO A 13 22.85 3.88 -10.18
N THR A 14 23.56 3.20 -11.09
CA THR A 14 24.85 2.57 -10.78
C THR A 14 25.92 3.66 -10.60
N GLU A 15 27.06 3.30 -10.00
CA GLU A 15 28.19 4.24 -9.81
C GLU A 15 28.59 4.90 -11.14
N GLU A 16 28.70 4.14 -12.24
CA GLU A 16 29.04 4.64 -13.55
C GLU A 16 28.06 5.70 -14.08
N ILE A 17 26.76 5.50 -13.82
CA ILE A 17 25.71 6.44 -14.25
C ILE A 17 25.65 7.63 -13.30
N SER A 18 25.88 7.44 -12.01
CA SER A 18 25.97 8.53 -11.03
C SER A 18 27.17 9.43 -11.28
N ASP A 19 28.33 8.87 -11.63
CA ASP A 19 29.53 9.63 -12.06
C ASP A 19 29.28 10.51 -13.29
N SER A 20 28.23 10.18 -14.07
CA SER A 20 27.77 10.99 -15.20
C SER A 20 26.75 12.07 -14.80
N GLY A 21 26.45 12.23 -13.51
CA GLY A 21 25.58 13.29 -12.98
C GLY A 21 24.09 12.91 -12.91
N ILE A 22 23.77 11.61 -12.84
CA ILE A 22 22.41 11.09 -12.63
C ILE A 22 22.35 10.51 -11.21
N ASP A 23 21.72 11.21 -10.27
CA ASP A 23 21.86 10.89 -8.84
C ASP A 23 20.60 10.30 -8.20
N ASP A 24 19.43 10.54 -8.75
CA ASP A 24 18.16 10.11 -8.17
C ASP A 24 17.25 9.31 -9.13
N ALA A 25 16.15 8.83 -8.60
CA ALA A 25 15.18 8.04 -9.34
C ALA A 25 14.47 8.84 -10.45
N GLN A 26 14.27 10.13 -10.26
CA GLN A 26 13.62 11.02 -11.20
C GLN A 26 14.53 11.30 -12.40
N GLU A 27 15.80 11.59 -12.15
CA GLU A 27 16.81 11.77 -13.17
C GLU A 27 17.04 10.49 -13.97
N LEU A 28 17.02 9.32 -13.29
CA LEU A 28 17.13 8.02 -13.94
C LEU A 28 15.97 7.75 -14.91
N VAL A 29 14.72 8.10 -14.54
CA VAL A 29 13.59 8.02 -15.48
C VAL A 29 13.79 8.92 -16.67
N ALA A 30 14.23 10.17 -16.45
CA ALA A 30 14.47 11.13 -17.52
C ALA A 30 15.62 10.69 -18.45
N PHE A 31 16.70 10.14 -17.88
CA PHE A 31 17.82 9.55 -18.63
C PHE A 31 17.33 8.42 -19.55
N CYS A 32 16.56 7.47 -19.02
CA CYS A 32 16.00 6.38 -19.81
C CYS A 32 15.04 6.89 -20.90
N ALA A 33 14.20 7.88 -20.59
CA ALA A 33 13.27 8.47 -21.55
C ALA A 33 14.00 9.13 -22.74
N ARG A 34 15.21 9.63 -22.53
CA ARG A 34 16.03 10.31 -23.55
C ARG A 34 16.93 9.37 -24.36
N VAL A 35 16.74 8.06 -24.28
CA VAL A 35 17.55 7.07 -25.02
C VAL A 35 17.69 7.37 -26.53
N SER A 36 16.65 7.96 -27.12
CA SER A 36 16.67 8.37 -28.55
C SER A 36 17.19 9.81 -28.81
N ASN A 37 17.72 10.46 -27.76
CA ASN A 37 18.30 11.81 -27.84
C ASN A 37 19.64 11.86 -27.08
N PRO A 38 20.70 11.20 -27.58
CA PRO A 38 21.96 11.05 -26.86
C PRO A 38 22.63 12.37 -26.46
N SER A 39 22.50 13.41 -27.28
CA SER A 39 23.10 14.74 -26.99
C SER A 39 22.43 15.44 -25.78
N ASN A 40 21.25 15.03 -25.37
CA ASN A 40 20.50 15.61 -24.25
C ASN A 40 20.23 14.59 -23.15
N GLN A 41 20.80 13.40 -23.22
CA GLN A 41 20.47 12.29 -22.31
C GLN A 41 20.89 12.56 -20.87
N LEU A 42 22.03 13.23 -20.67
CA LEU A 42 22.57 13.61 -19.36
C LEU A 42 22.01 14.93 -18.79
N ASN A 43 21.05 15.55 -19.45
CA ASN A 43 20.48 16.80 -18.97
C ASN A 43 19.53 16.56 -17.80
N THR A 44 19.91 16.95 -16.58
CA THR A 44 19.10 16.82 -15.38
C THR A 44 18.19 18.04 -15.12
N GLU A 45 18.54 19.23 -15.62
CA GLU A 45 17.82 20.49 -15.38
C GLU A 45 16.34 20.46 -15.80
N THR A 46 16.01 19.63 -16.79
CA THR A 46 14.64 19.52 -17.32
C THR A 46 13.97 18.18 -17.00
N SER A 47 14.51 17.38 -16.07
CA SER A 47 14.00 16.05 -15.72
C SER A 47 12.56 16.11 -15.19
N GLU A 48 12.28 16.98 -14.23
CA GLU A 48 10.93 17.17 -13.68
C GLU A 48 9.91 17.56 -14.75
N LYS A 49 10.26 18.51 -15.62
CA LYS A 49 9.38 18.94 -16.72
C LYS A 49 9.10 17.81 -17.70
N LEU A 50 10.11 16.99 -18.00
CA LEU A 50 9.94 15.84 -18.88
C LEU A 50 9.01 14.81 -18.25
N ILE A 51 9.18 14.49 -16.98
CA ILE A 51 8.34 13.51 -16.29
C ILE A 51 6.88 13.97 -16.26
N LYS A 52 6.60 15.22 -15.92
CA LYS A 52 5.25 15.81 -16.00
C LYS A 52 4.66 15.67 -17.40
N TYR A 53 5.46 15.92 -18.43
CA TYR A 53 5.04 15.72 -19.82
C TYR A 53 4.71 14.26 -20.13
N LEU A 54 5.56 13.31 -19.69
CA LEU A 54 5.33 11.87 -19.89
C LEU A 54 4.03 11.40 -19.25
N ILE A 55 3.78 11.79 -18.00
CA ILE A 55 2.56 11.44 -17.27
C ILE A 55 1.33 12.05 -17.96
N ASN A 56 1.35 13.35 -18.27
CA ASN A 56 0.22 14.05 -18.88
C ASN A 56 -0.14 13.55 -20.29
N ASN A 57 0.82 12.97 -21.01
CA ASN A 57 0.62 12.40 -22.33
C ASN A 57 0.53 10.87 -22.34
N ALA A 58 0.40 10.25 -21.16
CA ALA A 58 0.31 8.80 -21.00
C ALA A 58 1.49 8.01 -21.62
N HIS A 59 2.69 8.60 -21.62
CA HIS A 59 3.93 7.95 -22.05
C HIS A 59 4.55 7.18 -20.88
N TRP A 60 4.02 6.01 -20.59
CA TRP A 60 4.30 5.28 -19.36
C TRP A 60 5.59 4.48 -19.34
N SER A 61 6.12 4.08 -20.50
CA SER A 61 7.26 3.14 -20.56
C SER A 61 8.53 3.61 -19.82
N PRO A 62 8.90 4.90 -19.79
CA PRO A 62 10.08 5.32 -19.02
C PRO A 62 9.90 5.15 -17.50
N LEU A 63 8.66 5.26 -16.99
CA LEU A 63 8.34 5.08 -15.58
C LEU A 63 8.34 3.60 -15.15
N GLU A 64 8.49 2.67 -16.09
CA GLU A 64 8.71 1.25 -15.81
C GLU A 64 10.19 0.91 -15.53
N MET A 65 11.11 1.84 -15.82
CA MET A 65 12.56 1.63 -15.61
C MET A 65 12.99 1.79 -14.15
N VAL A 66 12.14 2.36 -13.31
CA VAL A 66 12.39 2.56 -11.88
C VAL A 66 11.30 1.89 -11.07
N SER A 67 11.69 1.19 -10.01
CA SER A 67 10.77 0.49 -9.10
C SER A 67 11.00 0.91 -7.64
N ALA A 68 9.99 0.70 -6.81
CA ALA A 68 10.06 0.88 -5.38
C ALA A 68 9.32 -0.26 -4.65
N CYS A 69 9.86 -0.66 -3.50
CA CYS A 69 9.28 -1.64 -2.60
C CYS A 69 8.89 -0.95 -1.28
N LEU A 70 7.63 -1.05 -0.91
CA LEU A 70 7.10 -0.55 0.35
C LEU A 70 6.70 -1.70 1.27
N GLU A 71 6.92 -1.52 2.58
CA GLU A 71 6.29 -2.33 3.62
C GLU A 71 5.00 -1.64 4.06
N ILE A 72 3.91 -2.40 4.09
CA ILE A 72 2.56 -1.90 4.41
C ILE A 72 1.96 -2.78 5.49
N GLU A 73 1.49 -2.18 6.58
CA GLU A 73 0.70 -2.86 7.61
C GLU A 73 -0.76 -2.45 7.49
N THR A 74 -1.64 -3.43 7.33
CA THR A 74 -3.08 -3.22 7.20
C THR A 74 -3.84 -4.47 7.65
N THR A 75 -5.17 -4.44 7.64
CA THR A 75 -5.96 -5.64 7.90
C THR A 75 -5.98 -6.58 6.69
N ARG A 76 -6.17 -7.86 6.95
CA ARG A 76 -6.12 -8.91 5.91
C ARG A 76 -7.13 -8.71 4.79
N ASP A 77 -8.32 -8.24 5.08
CA ASP A 77 -9.34 -7.97 4.05
C ASP A 77 -8.91 -6.84 3.09
N ILE A 78 -8.23 -5.81 3.59
CA ILE A 78 -7.66 -4.75 2.76
C ILE A 78 -6.44 -5.27 2.00
N ALA A 79 -5.55 -6.03 2.66
CA ALA A 79 -4.42 -6.68 1.98
C ALA A 79 -4.89 -7.53 0.79
N ARG A 80 -6.01 -8.27 0.91
CA ARG A 80 -6.59 -9.03 -0.19
C ARG A 80 -7.08 -8.17 -1.36
N GLN A 81 -7.55 -6.95 -1.10
CA GLN A 81 -7.88 -6.01 -2.18
C GLN A 81 -6.61 -5.52 -2.88
N MET A 82 -5.53 -5.28 -2.13
CA MET A 82 -4.23 -4.88 -2.68
C MET A 82 -3.61 -5.97 -3.56
N LEU A 83 -3.64 -7.23 -3.11
CA LEU A 83 -3.11 -8.38 -3.86
C LEU A 83 -3.78 -8.60 -5.23
N ARG A 84 -4.89 -7.94 -5.52
CA ARG A 84 -5.53 -7.98 -6.85
C ARG A 84 -4.85 -7.10 -7.90
N HIS A 85 -3.93 -6.21 -7.49
CA HIS A 85 -3.15 -5.36 -8.40
C HIS A 85 -2.00 -6.16 -9.03
N ARG A 86 -2.25 -6.73 -10.22
CA ARG A 86 -1.35 -7.68 -10.90
C ARG A 86 -0.04 -7.08 -11.41
N SER A 87 0.07 -5.74 -11.45
CA SER A 87 1.31 -5.05 -11.86
C SER A 87 2.36 -4.96 -10.74
N PHE A 88 2.09 -5.56 -9.58
CA PHE A 88 2.98 -5.61 -8.43
C PHE A 88 3.38 -7.04 -8.08
N SER A 89 4.52 -7.15 -7.41
CA SER A 89 4.96 -8.36 -6.70
C SER A 89 4.75 -8.17 -5.21
N PHE A 90 4.32 -9.24 -4.53
CA PHE A 90 3.96 -9.20 -3.12
C PHE A 90 4.66 -10.28 -2.30
N GLN A 91 4.98 -9.94 -1.06
CA GLN A 91 5.35 -10.88 -0.01
C GLN A 91 4.53 -10.55 1.24
N GLU A 92 3.66 -11.45 1.65
CA GLU A 92 2.76 -11.22 2.79
C GLU A 92 3.15 -12.08 3.99
N PHE A 93 2.95 -11.56 5.22
CA PHE A 93 3.10 -12.29 6.46
C PHE A 93 2.31 -13.60 6.45
N SER A 94 3.01 -14.70 6.63
CA SER A 94 2.40 -16.03 6.57
C SER A 94 1.94 -16.51 7.93
N GLN A 95 0.63 -16.59 8.13
CA GLN A 95 0.01 -17.19 9.31
C GLN A 95 0.20 -18.73 9.42
N ARG A 96 0.85 -19.37 8.43
CA ARG A 96 1.25 -20.78 8.52
C ARG A 96 2.59 -20.95 9.23
N TYR A 97 3.47 -19.94 9.14
CA TYR A 97 4.80 -19.95 9.75
C TYR A 97 4.84 -19.22 11.08
N ALA A 98 4.27 -18.02 11.15
CA ALA A 98 4.29 -17.16 12.31
C ALA A 98 2.96 -17.20 13.09
N ASN A 99 2.96 -16.71 14.31
CA ASN A 99 1.77 -16.60 15.15
C ASN A 99 1.21 -15.17 15.07
N PRO A 100 0.10 -14.94 14.33
CA PRO A 100 -0.42 -13.59 14.16
C PRO A 100 -0.96 -12.97 15.45
N VAL A 101 -1.41 -13.77 16.40
CA VAL A 101 -1.89 -13.29 17.71
C VAL A 101 -0.76 -12.75 18.56
N LYS A 102 0.46 -13.31 18.42
CA LYS A 102 1.65 -12.89 19.17
C LYS A 102 2.45 -11.81 18.46
N ASP A 103 2.55 -11.92 17.14
CA ASP A 103 3.51 -11.18 16.32
C ASP A 103 2.89 -9.95 15.65
N LEU A 104 1.57 -9.87 15.63
CA LEU A 104 0.79 -8.77 15.05
C LEU A 104 -0.31 -8.31 16.00
N GLU A 105 -0.97 -7.21 15.65
CA GLU A 105 -2.06 -6.64 16.43
C GLU A 105 -3.42 -6.95 15.80
N PHE A 106 -4.49 -6.66 16.55
CA PHE A 106 -5.85 -6.57 16.04
C PHE A 106 -6.29 -5.11 16.00
N ILE A 107 -7.08 -4.77 15.01
CA ILE A 107 -7.63 -3.42 14.84
C ILE A 107 -9.14 -3.45 15.02
N VAL A 108 -9.64 -2.56 15.85
CA VAL A 108 -11.07 -2.25 15.95
C VAL A 108 -11.38 -1.13 14.96
N ARG A 109 -12.39 -1.34 14.11
CA ARG A 109 -12.82 -0.36 13.11
C ARG A 109 -13.89 0.55 13.65
N GLU A 110 -13.85 1.81 13.22
CA GLU A 110 -14.90 2.78 13.51
C GLU A 110 -16.27 2.33 12.95
N ALA A 111 -17.34 2.79 13.57
CA ALA A 111 -18.68 2.61 13.04
C ALA A 111 -18.89 3.58 11.87
N ARG A 112 -19.35 3.07 10.75
CA ARG A 112 -19.83 3.86 9.60
C ARG A 112 -21.15 3.30 9.11
N MET A 113 -22.06 4.19 8.76
CA MET A 113 -23.38 3.79 8.27
C MET A 113 -23.33 3.49 6.77
N GLN A 114 -24.24 2.64 6.31
CA GLN A 114 -24.39 2.38 4.88
C GLN A 114 -24.87 3.64 4.17
N ASP A 115 -24.17 4.03 3.10
CA ASP A 115 -24.65 5.09 2.21
C ASP A 115 -25.93 4.63 1.47
N PRO A 116 -27.05 5.35 1.61
CA PRO A 116 -28.32 4.94 0.99
C PRO A 116 -28.32 5.09 -0.53
N LYS A 117 -27.40 5.87 -1.10
CA LYS A 117 -27.30 6.12 -2.55
C LYS A 117 -26.25 5.26 -3.23
N ASN A 118 -25.17 4.93 -2.53
CA ASN A 118 -24.07 4.15 -3.07
C ASN A 118 -23.76 2.93 -2.17
N ARG A 119 -24.09 1.73 -2.65
CA ARG A 119 -23.90 0.47 -1.89
C ARG A 119 -22.44 0.18 -1.55
N GLN A 120 -21.48 0.76 -2.25
CA GLN A 120 -20.05 0.55 -2.03
C GLN A 120 -19.47 1.56 -1.05
N ASN A 121 -20.23 2.59 -0.68
CA ASN A 121 -19.78 3.67 0.16
C ASN A 121 -20.32 3.55 1.59
N SER A 122 -19.64 4.18 2.51
CA SER A 122 -20.07 4.34 3.90
C SER A 122 -19.96 5.81 4.31
N ILE A 123 -20.81 6.21 5.23
CA ILE A 123 -20.85 7.56 5.80
C ILE A 123 -20.56 7.51 7.29
N GLU A 124 -19.87 8.50 7.79
CA GLU A 124 -19.56 8.62 9.21
C GLU A 124 -20.85 8.73 10.03
N THR A 125 -20.80 8.30 11.29
CA THR A 125 -21.93 8.42 12.22
C THR A 125 -21.49 9.22 13.43
N GLU A 126 -22.37 10.13 13.86
CA GLU A 126 -22.25 10.89 15.11
C GLU A 126 -22.97 10.19 16.27
N ASN A 127 -23.49 8.98 16.07
CA ASN A 127 -24.19 8.24 17.10
C ASN A 127 -23.20 7.46 17.99
N ASP A 128 -22.88 8.04 19.13
CA ASP A 128 -21.94 7.46 20.10
C ASP A 128 -22.36 6.08 20.62
N GLU A 129 -23.67 5.84 20.81
CA GLU A 129 -24.19 4.55 21.26
C GLU A 129 -23.91 3.45 20.21
N ILE A 130 -24.15 3.73 18.95
CA ILE A 130 -23.84 2.78 17.86
C ILE A 130 -22.34 2.55 17.78
N SER A 131 -21.54 3.60 17.88
CA SER A 131 -20.08 3.54 17.81
C SER A 131 -19.50 2.68 18.94
N GLU A 132 -19.93 2.93 20.19
CA GLU A 132 -19.47 2.16 21.35
C GLU A 132 -19.96 0.70 21.31
N ASN A 133 -21.21 0.46 20.94
CA ASN A 133 -21.74 -0.89 20.77
C ASN A 133 -21.00 -1.66 19.68
N TRP A 134 -20.66 -1.02 18.55
CA TRP A 134 -19.90 -1.64 17.47
C TRP A 134 -18.48 -2.00 17.91
N LYS A 135 -17.80 -1.10 18.62
CA LYS A 135 -16.49 -1.34 19.21
C LYS A 135 -16.53 -2.56 20.15
N ASN A 136 -17.45 -2.58 21.12
CA ASN A 136 -17.60 -3.67 22.08
C ASN A 136 -17.87 -5.03 21.41
N LYS A 137 -18.64 -5.06 20.30
CA LYS A 137 -18.88 -6.28 19.53
C LYS A 137 -17.59 -6.80 18.88
N GLN A 138 -16.78 -5.92 18.30
CA GLN A 138 -15.51 -6.31 17.69
C GLN A 138 -14.50 -6.79 18.74
N GLU A 139 -14.36 -6.08 19.87
CA GLU A 139 -13.46 -6.47 20.97
C GLU A 139 -13.82 -7.85 21.51
N LYS A 140 -15.12 -8.15 21.65
CA LYS A 140 -15.57 -9.49 22.04
C LYS A 140 -15.16 -10.55 21.01
N ILE A 141 -15.37 -10.31 19.73
CA ILE A 141 -14.99 -11.24 18.65
C ILE A 141 -13.48 -11.47 18.65
N ILE A 142 -12.68 -10.41 18.77
CA ILE A 142 -11.22 -10.49 18.82
C ILE A 142 -10.78 -11.35 20.02
N LYS A 143 -11.37 -11.13 21.20
CA LYS A 143 -11.08 -11.89 22.40
C LYS A 143 -11.41 -13.38 22.21
N ASP A 144 -12.63 -13.70 21.79
CA ASP A 144 -13.09 -15.08 21.60
C ASP A 144 -12.24 -15.81 20.53
N ALA A 145 -11.88 -15.11 19.44
CA ALA A 145 -11.01 -15.65 18.39
C ALA A 145 -9.58 -15.90 18.88
N THR A 146 -9.04 -14.98 19.68
CA THR A 146 -7.71 -15.12 20.30
C THR A 146 -7.67 -16.32 21.25
N GLU A 147 -8.66 -16.49 22.09
CA GLU A 147 -8.77 -17.63 23.01
C GLU A 147 -8.85 -18.94 22.24
N ALA A 148 -9.70 -19.02 21.21
CA ALA A 148 -9.83 -20.20 20.36
C ALA A 148 -8.54 -20.54 19.60
N TYR A 149 -7.84 -19.54 19.07
CA TYR A 149 -6.56 -19.72 18.39
C TYR A 149 -5.48 -20.25 19.34
N ASN A 150 -5.33 -19.63 20.52
CA ASN A 150 -4.34 -20.04 21.51
C ASN A 150 -4.62 -21.47 22.00
N TRP A 151 -5.89 -21.79 22.31
CA TRP A 151 -6.29 -23.15 22.66
C TRP A 151 -5.92 -24.16 21.58
N ALA A 152 -6.15 -23.82 20.31
CA ALA A 152 -5.79 -24.70 19.20
C ALA A 152 -4.27 -24.97 19.14
N ILE A 153 -3.46 -23.93 19.31
CA ILE A 153 -1.99 -24.05 19.31
C ILE A 153 -1.49 -24.88 20.50
N GLU A 154 -2.03 -24.66 21.69
CA GLU A 154 -1.69 -25.39 22.92
C GLU A 154 -2.05 -26.90 22.84
N ASN A 155 -3.09 -27.23 22.07
CA ASN A 155 -3.52 -28.61 21.82
C ASN A 155 -2.89 -29.25 20.56
N GLY A 156 -1.87 -28.60 19.98
CA GLY A 156 -1.11 -29.16 18.85
C GLY A 156 -1.81 -29.08 17.50
N ILE A 157 -2.89 -28.30 17.37
CA ILE A 157 -3.51 -28.03 16.07
C ILE A 157 -2.57 -27.16 15.23
N ALA A 158 -2.36 -27.59 13.98
CA ALA A 158 -1.47 -26.91 13.07
C ALA A 158 -1.93 -25.44 12.84
N LYS A 159 -0.98 -24.49 12.76
CA LYS A 159 -1.26 -23.07 12.54
C LYS A 159 -2.13 -22.81 11.29
N GLU A 160 -1.99 -23.63 10.25
CA GLU A 160 -2.81 -23.54 9.04
C GLU A 160 -4.30 -23.80 9.28
N GLN A 161 -4.64 -24.56 10.31
CA GLN A 161 -6.02 -24.80 10.75
C GLN A 161 -6.44 -23.78 11.81
N ALA A 162 -5.60 -23.55 12.82
CA ALA A 162 -5.88 -22.63 13.93
C ALA A 162 -6.25 -21.21 13.44
N ARG A 163 -5.58 -20.71 12.39
CA ARG A 163 -5.85 -19.39 11.80
C ARG A 163 -7.26 -19.21 11.24
N SER A 164 -8.03 -20.29 11.04
CA SER A 164 -9.38 -20.22 10.48
C SER A 164 -10.38 -19.47 11.36
N VAL A 165 -10.10 -19.35 12.66
CA VAL A 165 -10.96 -18.65 13.62
C VAL A 165 -10.69 -17.14 13.67
N LEU A 166 -9.62 -16.65 13.04
CA LEU A 166 -9.22 -15.24 13.10
C LEU A 166 -10.06 -14.36 12.16
N PRO A 167 -10.64 -13.25 12.68
CA PRO A 167 -11.48 -12.36 11.87
C PRO A 167 -10.61 -11.57 10.86
N GLU A 168 -10.84 -11.73 9.56
CA GLU A 168 -10.04 -11.08 8.51
C GLU A 168 -10.09 -9.54 8.58
N GLY A 169 -11.24 -8.98 8.93
CA GLY A 169 -11.43 -7.53 9.01
C GLY A 169 -10.74 -6.84 10.18
N ASN A 170 -10.31 -7.61 11.19
CA ASN A 170 -9.67 -7.08 12.39
C ASN A 170 -8.22 -7.57 12.56
N THR A 171 -7.84 -8.67 11.88
CA THR A 171 -6.49 -9.22 11.97
C THR A 171 -5.54 -8.42 11.08
N VAL A 172 -4.50 -7.85 11.67
CA VAL A 172 -3.44 -7.15 10.91
C VAL A 172 -2.64 -8.14 10.07
N SER A 173 -2.18 -7.70 8.94
CA SER A 173 -1.18 -8.35 8.10
C SER A 173 -0.10 -7.33 7.73
N ARG A 174 1.11 -7.81 7.49
CA ARG A 174 2.23 -7.03 6.95
C ARG A 174 2.56 -7.57 5.58
N LEU A 175 2.69 -6.69 4.61
CA LEU A 175 3.08 -7.07 3.26
C LEU A 175 4.15 -6.14 2.70
N TYR A 176 5.00 -6.71 1.86
CA TYR A 176 5.88 -5.96 0.97
C TYR A 176 5.22 -5.91 -0.39
N MET A 177 5.12 -4.70 -0.94
CA MET A 177 4.54 -4.45 -2.25
C MET A 177 5.58 -3.77 -3.12
N ASN A 178 6.03 -4.44 -4.18
CA ASN A 178 7.05 -3.96 -5.09
C ASN A 178 6.48 -3.77 -6.49
N GLY A 179 6.72 -2.61 -7.08
CA GLY A 179 6.29 -2.30 -8.43
C GLY A 179 7.03 -1.14 -9.05
N THR A 180 6.84 -0.95 -10.35
CA THR A 180 7.40 0.18 -11.08
C THR A 180 6.70 1.48 -10.69
N LEU A 181 7.32 2.64 -10.94
CA LEU A 181 6.68 3.93 -10.68
C LEU A 181 5.37 4.09 -11.45
N ARG A 182 5.29 3.57 -12.69
CA ARG A 182 4.01 3.49 -13.41
C ARG A 182 2.94 2.78 -12.61
N SER A 183 3.26 1.61 -12.04
CA SER A 183 2.31 0.83 -11.23
C SER A 183 1.87 1.60 -9.99
N TRP A 184 2.80 2.27 -9.31
CA TRP A 184 2.50 3.08 -8.13
C TRP A 184 1.59 4.27 -8.46
N ILE A 185 1.86 5.00 -9.53
CA ILE A 185 1.00 6.11 -9.98
C ILE A 185 -0.43 5.61 -10.21
N HIS A 186 -0.61 4.56 -11.01
CA HIS A 186 -1.93 4.02 -11.31
C HIS A 186 -2.65 3.46 -10.07
N TYR A 187 -1.91 2.85 -9.14
CA TYR A 187 -2.47 2.36 -7.88
C TYR A 187 -2.98 3.52 -7.01
N ILE A 188 -2.15 4.53 -6.83
CA ILE A 188 -2.48 5.73 -6.03
C ILE A 188 -3.69 6.43 -6.63
N GLU A 189 -3.68 6.76 -7.92
CA GLU A 189 -4.81 7.39 -8.61
C GLU A 189 -6.11 6.59 -8.46
N LEU A 190 -6.04 5.28 -8.65
CA LEU A 190 -7.23 4.42 -8.57
C LEU A 190 -7.77 4.31 -7.14
N ARG A 191 -6.88 4.23 -6.14
CA ARG A 191 -7.28 3.91 -4.76
C ARG A 191 -7.45 5.12 -3.86
N SER A 192 -6.92 6.29 -4.23
CA SER A 192 -7.27 7.56 -3.59
C SER A 192 -8.60 8.14 -4.10
N ALA A 193 -9.14 7.61 -5.19
CA ALA A 193 -10.39 8.09 -5.78
C ALA A 193 -11.63 7.72 -4.97
N ASN A 194 -12.68 8.54 -5.12
CA ASN A 194 -13.99 8.30 -4.51
C ASN A 194 -14.57 6.92 -4.89
N GLY A 195 -15.19 6.25 -3.93
CA GLY A 195 -15.72 4.88 -4.09
C GLY A 195 -14.75 3.79 -3.66
N THR A 196 -13.52 4.13 -3.29
CA THR A 196 -12.61 3.21 -2.59
C THR A 196 -12.99 3.14 -1.10
N GLN A 197 -12.90 1.95 -0.52
CA GLN A 197 -13.09 1.78 0.93
C GLN A 197 -12.10 2.67 1.70
N LYS A 198 -12.56 3.39 2.74
CA LYS A 198 -11.78 4.40 3.46
C LYS A 198 -10.40 3.89 3.88
N GLU A 199 -10.32 2.71 4.48
CA GLU A 199 -9.05 2.14 4.94
C GLU A 199 -8.07 1.89 3.78
N HIS A 200 -8.56 1.49 2.61
CA HIS A 200 -7.71 1.31 1.43
C HIS A 200 -7.27 2.65 0.82
N MET A 201 -8.17 3.64 0.85
CA MET A 201 -7.86 5.00 0.40
C MET A 201 -6.77 5.64 1.27
N GLU A 202 -6.86 5.50 2.60
CA GLU A 202 -5.84 6.00 3.53
C GLU A 202 -4.46 5.37 3.25
N ILE A 203 -4.40 4.07 2.94
CA ILE A 203 -3.16 3.40 2.54
C ILE A 203 -2.63 3.97 1.22
N ALA A 204 -3.48 4.17 0.22
CA ALA A 204 -3.03 4.72 -1.06
C ALA A 204 -2.44 6.13 -0.91
N ILE A 205 -3.04 6.97 -0.05
CA ILE A 205 -2.52 8.31 0.29
C ILE A 205 -1.17 8.19 1.02
N ALA A 206 -1.06 7.31 2.01
CA ALA A 206 0.18 7.10 2.73
C ALA A 206 1.30 6.55 1.81
N CYS A 207 0.97 5.66 0.86
CA CYS A 207 1.90 5.23 -0.18
C CYS A 207 2.37 6.40 -1.06
N ALA A 208 1.46 7.33 -1.42
CA ALA A 208 1.82 8.53 -2.18
C ALA A 208 2.84 9.38 -1.43
N ASP A 209 2.67 9.58 -0.12
CA ASP A 209 3.60 10.33 0.73
C ASP A 209 5.01 9.69 0.76
N VAL A 210 5.08 8.36 0.75
CA VAL A 210 6.36 7.63 0.73
C VAL A 210 7.02 7.73 -0.66
N ILE A 211 6.26 7.53 -1.73
CA ILE A 211 6.76 7.60 -3.11
C ILE A 211 7.21 9.02 -3.45
N ASN A 212 6.50 10.06 -3.00
CA ASN A 212 6.86 11.46 -3.24
C ASN A 212 8.23 11.85 -2.65
N LYS A 213 8.73 11.15 -1.64
CA LYS A 213 10.07 11.40 -1.07
C LYS A 213 11.21 11.00 -2.01
N ILE A 214 10.98 10.02 -2.88
CA ILE A 214 11.98 9.48 -3.80
C ILE A 214 11.70 9.83 -5.25
N PHE A 215 10.46 10.20 -5.54
CA PHE A 215 9.99 10.57 -6.86
C PHE A 215 8.89 11.62 -6.72
N PRO A 216 9.26 12.90 -6.58
CA PRO A 216 8.29 13.99 -6.46
C PRO A 216 7.44 14.07 -7.73
N MET A 217 6.21 13.59 -7.66
CA MET A 217 5.27 13.58 -8.80
C MET A 217 4.59 14.93 -9.00
N GLY A 218 4.93 15.93 -8.16
CA GLY A 218 4.30 17.23 -8.13
C GLY A 218 2.88 17.20 -7.53
N GLU A 219 2.30 18.37 -7.34
CA GLU A 219 0.99 18.59 -6.69
C GLU A 219 -0.22 17.99 -7.44
N ASN A 220 -0.01 17.23 -8.53
CA ASN A 220 -1.04 16.77 -9.44
C ASN A 220 -1.52 15.32 -9.20
N LEU A 221 -1.10 14.66 -8.10
CA LEU A 221 -1.59 13.34 -7.72
C LEU A 221 -2.42 13.37 -6.42
N ASN A 222 -2.85 14.54 -5.99
CA ASN A 222 -3.80 14.72 -4.90
C ASN A 222 -5.21 14.98 -5.42
#